data_90b3252c0c89c0875739152e29049e51
#
_entry.id   90b3252c0c89c0875739152e29049e51
#
_cell.length_a   1.000
_cell.length_b   1.000
_cell.length_c   1.000
_cell.angle_alpha   90.00
_cell.angle_beta   90.00
_cell.angle_gamma   90.00
#
_symmetry.space_group_name_H-M   'P 1'
#
loop_
_entity.id
_entity.type
_entity.pdbx_description
1 polymer ?
#
loop_
_entity_poly.entity_id
_entity_poly.type
_entity_poly.pdbx_seq_one_letter_code
_entity_poly.pdbx_strand_id
1 'polypeptide(L)'
;MGLHVTVARLESDGGQHGVRVTANGRGAFTTVQVLLSALAEQPLLRSGRQSYRVLSADFAGTPLASVCTWADLLAPSSCGPDLRLHFITPVVFTAAAEGPMPAEVFPQPLQVFSSLLERWSQLGGPALEGELLAWLQRYECVVSDYWLKARPIGLSTGAGAVSVYPGWTGWITYACRGPQAACMSALRALARLACFTGVGNYTEVGLGVTEIVGNW
;
A
#
# COMPACT_ATOMS: atom_id res chain seq x y z
N MET A 1 0.16 2.49 18.31
CA MET A 1 -0.53 2.99 17.12
C MET A 1 -0.98 1.79 16.32
N GLY A 2 -2.23 1.71 15.92
CA GLY A 2 -2.75 0.57 15.17
C GLY A 2 -2.95 0.94 13.70
N LEU A 3 -2.67 0.00 12.80
CA LEU A 3 -3.08 0.03 11.41
C LEU A 3 -4.29 -0.88 11.28
N HIS A 4 -5.38 -0.38 10.70
CA HIS A 4 -6.61 -1.12 10.55
C HIS A 4 -7.02 -1.19 9.10
N VAL A 5 -7.45 -2.35 8.66
CA VAL A 5 -8.01 -2.56 7.33
C VAL A 5 -9.39 -3.16 7.48
N THR A 6 -10.33 -2.59 6.79
CA THR A 6 -11.69 -3.11 6.66
C THR A 6 -11.97 -3.43 5.20
N VAL A 7 -12.56 -4.58 4.94
CA VAL A 7 -13.04 -4.93 3.60
C VAL A 7 -14.56 -4.92 3.63
N ALA A 8 -15.16 -4.14 2.75
CA ALA A 8 -16.61 -4.16 2.54
C ALA A 8 -16.92 -4.80 1.18
N ARG A 9 -17.96 -5.64 1.14
CA ARG A 9 -18.56 -6.10 -0.10
C ARG A 9 -19.74 -5.21 -0.42
N LEU A 10 -19.72 -4.66 -1.61
CA LEU A 10 -20.73 -3.73 -2.11
C LEU A 10 -21.44 -4.34 -3.31
N GLU A 11 -22.73 -4.05 -3.45
CA GLU A 11 -23.54 -4.41 -4.59
C GLU A 11 -24.08 -3.14 -5.26
N SER A 12 -24.01 -3.10 -6.58
CA SER A 12 -24.63 -2.06 -7.41
C SER A 12 -25.30 -2.71 -8.63
N ASP A 13 -26.01 -1.95 -9.42
CA ASP A 13 -26.66 -2.43 -10.66
C ASP A 13 -25.66 -3.06 -11.66
N GLY A 14 -24.37 -2.78 -11.50
CA GLY A 14 -23.29 -3.34 -12.31
C GLY A 14 -22.62 -4.60 -11.74
N GLY A 15 -23.08 -5.10 -10.57
CA GLY A 15 -22.53 -6.31 -9.93
C GLY A 15 -21.96 -6.08 -8.53
N GLN A 16 -21.22 -7.07 -8.05
CA GLN A 16 -20.59 -7.03 -6.73
C GLN A 16 -19.17 -6.49 -6.81
N HIS A 17 -18.81 -5.62 -5.87
CA HIS A 17 -17.52 -4.97 -5.76
C HIS A 17 -16.96 -5.14 -4.35
N GLY A 18 -15.64 -5.32 -4.25
CA GLY A 18 -14.93 -5.24 -2.98
C GLY A 18 -14.34 -3.85 -2.79
N VAL A 19 -14.57 -3.24 -1.64
CA VAL A 19 -13.92 -2.00 -1.24
C VAL A 19 -13.09 -2.25 0.00
N ARG A 20 -11.83 -1.87 -0.06
CA ARG A 20 -10.92 -1.91 1.09
C ARG A 20 -10.78 -0.50 1.64
N VAL A 21 -11.03 -0.34 2.92
CA VAL A 21 -10.80 0.91 3.65
C VAL A 21 -9.67 0.69 4.63
N THR A 22 -8.66 1.53 4.59
CA THR A 22 -7.54 1.48 5.53
C THR A 22 -7.56 2.74 6.40
N ALA A 23 -7.55 2.55 7.70
CA ALA A 23 -7.40 3.63 8.65
C ALA A 23 -6.07 3.49 9.39
N ASN A 24 -5.27 4.56 9.41
CA ASN A 24 -3.93 4.56 9.98
C ASN A 24 -3.85 5.62 11.09
N GLY A 25 -3.04 5.35 12.10
CA GLY A 25 -2.73 6.34 13.12
C GLY A 25 -3.49 6.20 14.44
N ARG A 26 -3.33 7.20 15.30
CA ARG A 26 -4.05 7.28 16.56
C ARG A 26 -5.54 7.47 16.27
N GLY A 27 -6.37 6.66 16.89
CA GLY A 27 -7.82 6.69 16.63
C GLY A 27 -8.31 5.89 15.43
N ALA A 28 -7.42 5.25 14.67
CA ALA A 28 -7.80 4.40 13.54
C ALA A 28 -8.86 3.35 13.92
N PHE A 29 -8.72 2.73 15.09
CA PHE A 29 -9.69 1.77 15.61
C PHE A 29 -11.07 2.40 15.80
N THR A 30 -11.13 3.56 16.48
CA THR A 30 -12.39 4.27 16.70
C THR A 30 -13.02 4.70 15.38
N THR A 31 -12.23 5.19 14.43
CA THR A 31 -12.72 5.57 13.10
C THR A 31 -13.36 4.38 12.37
N VAL A 32 -12.69 3.22 12.40
CA VAL A 32 -13.25 2.01 11.77
C VAL A 32 -14.49 1.53 12.49
N GLN A 33 -14.53 1.55 13.83
CA GLN A 33 -15.74 1.19 14.58
C GLN A 33 -16.92 2.10 14.25
N VAL A 34 -16.71 3.41 14.19
CA VAL A 34 -17.75 4.38 13.80
C VAL A 34 -18.23 4.11 12.38
N LEU A 35 -17.32 3.85 11.45
CA LEU A 35 -17.68 3.50 10.07
C LEU A 35 -18.55 2.23 10.02
N LEU A 36 -18.14 1.16 10.70
CA LEU A 36 -18.87 -0.10 10.73
C LEU A 36 -20.25 0.06 11.38
N SER A 37 -20.35 0.83 12.45
CA SER A 37 -21.65 1.14 13.09
C SER A 37 -22.56 1.91 12.14
N ALA A 38 -22.05 2.93 11.47
CA ALA A 38 -22.80 3.70 10.47
C ALA A 38 -23.26 2.83 9.30
N LEU A 39 -22.43 1.92 8.81
CA LEU A 39 -22.78 0.98 7.74
C LEU A 39 -23.81 -0.07 8.18
N ALA A 40 -23.82 -0.45 9.45
CA ALA A 40 -24.84 -1.35 10.01
C ALA A 40 -26.21 -0.66 10.11
N GLU A 41 -26.23 0.63 10.43
CA GLU A 41 -27.48 1.41 10.50
C GLU A 41 -27.99 1.83 9.11
N GLN A 42 -27.08 2.18 8.21
CA GLN A 42 -27.43 2.60 6.83
C GLN A 42 -26.51 1.87 5.83
N PRO A 43 -26.91 0.66 5.39
CA PRO A 43 -26.08 -0.13 4.47
C PRO A 43 -26.13 0.39 3.03
N LEU A 44 -26.08 1.71 2.86
CA LEU A 44 -26.11 2.37 1.55
C LEU A 44 -24.98 3.40 1.47
N LEU A 45 -24.05 3.16 0.54
CA LEU A 45 -22.99 4.10 0.20
C LEU A 45 -23.30 4.80 -1.11
N ARG A 46 -23.07 6.09 -1.17
CA ARG A 46 -23.18 6.87 -2.41
C ARG A 46 -21.80 7.38 -2.82
N SER A 47 -21.43 7.13 -4.07
CA SER A 47 -20.24 7.69 -4.68
C SER A 47 -20.57 8.32 -6.02
N GLY A 48 -20.54 9.64 -6.07
CA GLY A 48 -21.02 10.40 -7.23
C GLY A 48 -22.50 10.12 -7.52
N ARG A 49 -22.78 9.59 -8.72
CA ARG A 49 -24.14 9.24 -9.15
C ARG A 49 -24.53 7.79 -8.85
N GLN A 50 -23.60 6.98 -8.35
CA GLN A 50 -23.85 5.57 -8.07
C GLN A 50 -24.18 5.34 -6.60
N SER A 51 -25.11 4.43 -6.36
CA SER A 51 -25.47 3.94 -5.04
C SER A 51 -25.04 2.47 -4.91
N TYR A 52 -24.44 2.14 -3.79
CA TYR A 52 -23.95 0.79 -3.48
C TYR A 52 -24.62 0.31 -2.21
N ARG A 53 -25.16 -0.91 -2.24
CA ARG A 53 -25.60 -1.60 -1.04
C ARG A 53 -24.41 -2.30 -0.40
N VAL A 54 -24.18 -2.09 0.88
CA VAL A 54 -23.19 -2.83 1.65
C VAL A 54 -23.77 -4.21 1.99
N LEU A 55 -23.16 -5.27 1.48
CA LEU A 55 -23.57 -6.65 1.76
C LEU A 55 -22.90 -7.19 3.02
N SER A 56 -21.64 -6.88 3.23
CA SER A 56 -20.90 -7.20 4.42
C SER A 56 -19.75 -6.21 4.61
N ALA A 57 -19.35 -6.00 5.86
CA ALA A 57 -18.16 -5.27 6.21
C ALA A 57 -17.40 -6.06 7.28
N ASP A 58 -16.25 -6.61 6.93
CA ASP A 58 -15.46 -7.45 7.80
C ASP A 58 -14.25 -6.71 8.34
N PHE A 59 -14.08 -6.83 9.64
CA PHE A 59 -12.99 -6.21 10.40
C PHE A 59 -11.90 -7.21 10.78
N ALA A 60 -12.23 -8.49 10.76
CA ALA A 60 -11.32 -9.57 11.09
C ALA A 60 -11.74 -10.86 10.35
N GLY A 61 -10.76 -11.65 9.92
CA GLY A 61 -11.02 -13.00 9.41
C GLY A 61 -10.67 -13.23 7.95
N THR A 62 -10.27 -12.21 7.21
CA THR A 62 -9.68 -12.40 5.89
C THR A 62 -8.21 -11.96 5.92
N PRO A 63 -7.33 -12.50 5.06
CA PRO A 63 -5.94 -12.04 4.94
C PRO A 63 -5.82 -10.53 4.63
N LEU A 64 -6.92 -9.92 4.18
CA LEU A 64 -6.99 -8.51 3.79
C LEU A 64 -7.56 -7.61 4.91
N ALA A 65 -8.22 -8.18 5.93
CA ALA A 65 -8.78 -7.44 7.06
C ALA A 65 -7.99 -7.77 8.32
N SER A 66 -7.12 -6.87 8.75
CA SER A 66 -6.27 -7.09 9.91
C SER A 66 -6.02 -5.82 10.69
N VAL A 67 -5.78 -5.99 11.97
CA VAL A 67 -5.24 -4.97 12.87
C VAL A 67 -3.76 -5.25 13.06
N CYS A 68 -2.92 -4.26 12.86
CA CYS A 68 -1.48 -4.42 12.97
C CYS A 68 -0.89 -3.32 13.85
N THR A 69 0.03 -3.67 14.70
CA THR A 69 0.81 -2.73 15.53
C THR A 69 2.22 -2.55 14.96
N TRP A 70 2.97 -1.57 15.47
CA TRP A 70 4.39 -1.44 15.13
C TRP A 70 5.20 -2.68 15.50
N ALA A 71 4.87 -3.32 16.62
CA ALA A 71 5.53 -4.56 17.03
C ALA A 71 5.30 -5.70 16.02
N ASP A 72 4.08 -5.80 15.47
CA ASP A 72 3.78 -6.81 14.45
C ASP A 72 4.55 -6.56 13.15
N LEU A 73 4.66 -5.28 12.74
CA LEU A 73 5.45 -4.92 11.56
C LEU A 73 6.94 -5.24 11.72
N LEU A 74 7.46 -5.04 12.94
CA LEU A 74 8.86 -5.28 13.28
C LEU A 74 9.15 -6.72 13.69
N ALA A 75 8.13 -7.57 13.79
CA ALA A 75 8.30 -8.94 14.22
C ALA A 75 9.33 -9.68 13.33
N PRO A 76 10.21 -10.49 13.92
CA PRO A 76 11.16 -11.29 13.17
C PRO A 76 10.43 -12.15 12.13
N SER A 77 11.04 -12.30 10.96
CA SER A 77 10.53 -13.16 9.90
C SER A 77 11.58 -14.23 9.57
N SER A 78 11.12 -15.45 9.43
CA SER A 78 11.96 -16.59 9.01
C SER A 78 12.15 -16.68 7.49
N CYS A 79 11.61 -15.71 6.74
CA CYS A 79 11.63 -15.74 5.28
C CYS A 79 13.03 -15.51 4.72
N GLY A 80 13.25 -16.07 3.52
CA GLY A 80 14.48 -15.96 2.76
C GLY A 80 14.86 -14.53 2.36
N PRO A 81 15.95 -14.36 1.59
CA PRO A 81 16.43 -13.04 1.18
C PRO A 81 15.54 -12.34 0.14
N ASP A 82 14.65 -13.07 -0.50
CA ASP A 82 13.80 -12.55 -1.57
C ASP A 82 12.47 -12.04 -1.00
N LEU A 83 12.05 -10.88 -1.48
CA LEU A 83 10.80 -10.25 -1.12
C LEU A 83 9.95 -10.05 -2.37
N ARG A 84 8.78 -10.69 -2.44
CA ARG A 84 7.84 -10.50 -3.56
C ARG A 84 6.65 -9.64 -3.14
N LEU A 85 6.46 -8.53 -3.85
CA LEU A 85 5.31 -7.65 -3.72
C LEU A 85 4.38 -7.81 -4.92
N HIS A 86 3.08 -7.86 -4.66
CA HIS A 86 2.03 -7.85 -5.67
C HIS A 86 1.23 -6.55 -5.55
N PHE A 87 1.19 -5.78 -6.63
CA PHE A 87 0.49 -4.51 -6.73
C PHE A 87 -0.85 -4.74 -7.41
N ILE A 88 -1.90 -4.75 -6.61
CA ILE A 88 -3.27 -5.08 -7.02
C ILE A 88 -3.86 -3.92 -7.82
N THR A 89 -3.67 -2.71 -7.32
CA THR A 89 -4.10 -1.49 -8.01
C THR A 89 -2.88 -0.75 -8.56
N PRO A 90 -3.07 0.13 -9.55
CA PRO A 90 -1.95 0.80 -10.18
C PRO A 90 -1.10 1.60 -9.19
N VAL A 91 0.20 1.42 -9.27
CA VAL A 91 1.18 2.26 -8.58
C VAL A 91 1.57 3.41 -9.49
N VAL A 92 1.58 4.60 -8.93
CA VAL A 92 2.01 5.83 -9.61
C VAL A 92 3.08 6.47 -8.75
N PHE A 93 4.19 6.83 -9.37
CA PHE A 93 5.18 7.73 -8.79
C PHE A 93 5.20 9.02 -9.59
N THR A 94 4.96 10.15 -8.93
CA THR A 94 5.12 11.46 -9.55
C THR A 94 6.48 12.01 -9.17
N ALA A 95 7.20 12.56 -10.15
CA ALA A 95 8.43 13.29 -9.83
C ALA A 95 8.09 14.49 -8.94
N ALA A 96 8.86 14.67 -7.88
CA ALA A 96 8.71 15.82 -6.96
C ALA A 96 9.17 17.15 -7.58
N ALA A 97 9.56 17.18 -8.85
CA ALA A 97 10.18 18.34 -9.47
C ALA A 97 9.26 19.01 -10.49
N GLU A 98 9.22 20.32 -10.45
CA GLU A 98 8.76 21.20 -11.52
C GLU A 98 9.61 20.97 -12.79
N GLY A 99 9.11 20.14 -13.72
CA GLY A 99 9.76 19.88 -14.99
C GLY A 99 9.22 18.64 -15.70
N PRO A 100 9.45 18.49 -17.00
CA PRO A 100 8.97 17.34 -17.78
C PRO A 100 9.85 16.10 -17.58
N MET A 101 10.18 15.76 -16.34
CA MET A 101 10.82 14.47 -16.06
C MET A 101 9.80 13.35 -16.29
N PRO A 102 10.12 12.36 -17.13
CA PRO A 102 9.26 11.22 -17.28
C PRO A 102 9.08 10.55 -15.91
N ALA A 103 7.82 10.32 -15.53
CA ALA A 103 7.54 9.54 -14.33
C ALA A 103 8.25 8.19 -14.46
N GLU A 104 8.99 7.81 -13.44
CA GLU A 104 9.72 6.55 -13.46
C GLU A 104 8.73 5.40 -13.43
N VAL A 105 8.67 4.65 -14.52
CA VAL A 105 7.66 3.61 -14.75
C VAL A 105 8.07 2.28 -14.14
N PHE A 106 9.34 2.14 -13.73
CA PHE A 106 9.87 0.89 -13.19
C PHE A 106 10.10 0.98 -11.68
N PRO A 107 9.59 0.03 -10.87
CA PRO A 107 9.66 0.09 -9.40
C PRO A 107 11.04 -0.27 -8.86
N GLN A 108 11.97 0.65 -8.95
CA GLN A 108 13.29 0.49 -8.36
C GLN A 108 13.19 0.32 -6.84
N PRO A 109 14.01 -0.56 -6.22
CA PRO A 109 13.98 -0.76 -4.77
C PRO A 109 14.12 0.55 -3.99
N LEU A 110 15.06 1.39 -4.40
CA LEU A 110 15.28 2.68 -3.74
C LEU A 110 14.00 3.56 -3.76
N GLN A 111 13.32 3.64 -4.89
CA GLN A 111 12.11 4.46 -5.03
C GLN A 111 10.95 3.91 -4.17
N VAL A 112 10.71 2.62 -4.26
CA VAL A 112 9.62 1.96 -3.52
C VAL A 112 9.85 2.09 -2.01
N PHE A 113 11.03 1.74 -1.54
CA PHE A 113 11.30 1.70 -0.10
C PHE A 113 11.59 3.07 0.52
N SER A 114 12.10 4.05 -0.25
CA SER A 114 12.18 5.43 0.26
C SER A 114 10.80 6.05 0.47
N SER A 115 9.84 5.80 -0.44
CA SER A 115 8.46 6.27 -0.27
C SER A 115 7.78 5.63 0.94
N LEU A 116 8.04 4.35 1.20
CA LEU A 116 7.53 3.65 2.37
C LEU A 116 8.20 4.12 3.67
N LEU A 117 9.49 4.42 3.65
CA LEU A 117 10.22 4.97 4.79
C LEU A 117 9.72 6.35 5.17
N GLU A 118 9.46 7.20 4.19
CA GLU A 118 8.84 8.51 4.40
C GLU A 118 7.48 8.36 5.09
N ARG A 119 6.63 7.47 4.57
CA ARG A 119 5.32 7.17 5.14
C ARG A 119 5.39 6.57 6.54
N TRP A 120 6.37 5.69 6.79
CA TRP A 120 6.66 5.15 8.11
C TRP A 120 6.93 6.28 9.11
N SER A 121 7.76 7.25 8.71
CA SER A 121 8.09 8.42 9.53
C SER A 121 6.87 9.32 9.76
N GLN A 122 6.09 9.61 8.72
CA GLN A 122 4.85 10.41 8.81
C GLN A 122 3.82 9.79 9.76
N LEU A 123 3.74 8.48 9.81
CA LEU A 123 2.85 7.74 10.72
C LEU A 123 3.40 7.64 12.14
N GLY A 124 4.59 8.16 12.41
CA GLY A 124 5.27 8.12 13.72
C GLY A 124 5.79 6.73 14.05
N GLY A 125 6.26 6.00 13.07
CA GLY A 125 6.93 4.70 13.25
C GLY A 125 8.21 4.85 14.07
N PRO A 126 8.59 3.82 14.86
CA PRO A 126 9.85 3.84 15.60
C PRO A 126 11.03 3.87 14.62
N ALA A 127 12.19 4.33 15.11
CA ALA A 127 13.39 4.35 14.30
C ALA A 127 13.72 2.93 13.79
N LEU A 128 13.94 2.81 12.49
CA LEU A 128 14.41 1.57 11.89
C LEU A 128 15.94 1.52 12.02
N GLU A 129 16.44 0.38 12.41
CA GLU A 129 17.88 0.15 12.53
C GLU A 129 18.53 0.03 11.13
N GLY A 130 19.79 0.45 11.04
CA GLY A 130 20.59 0.36 9.85
C GLY A 130 20.45 1.55 8.90
N GLU A 131 21.41 1.62 7.99
CA GLU A 131 21.46 2.66 6.94
C GLU A 131 20.73 2.17 5.68
N LEU A 132 19.41 1.93 5.79
CA LEU A 132 18.62 1.30 4.72
C LEU A 132 18.79 2.01 3.37
N LEU A 133 18.69 3.36 3.32
CA LEU A 133 18.80 4.10 2.06
C LEU A 133 20.20 3.96 1.46
N ALA A 134 21.25 4.07 2.26
CA ALA A 134 22.62 3.88 1.80
C ALA A 134 22.86 2.44 1.32
N TRP A 135 22.24 1.46 1.97
CA TRP A 135 22.28 0.05 1.56
C TRP A 135 21.58 -0.17 0.22
N LEU A 136 20.38 0.40 0.02
CA LEU A 136 19.67 0.35 -1.26
C LEU A 136 20.44 1.05 -2.40
N GLN A 137 21.10 2.17 -2.11
CA GLN A 137 21.93 2.89 -3.08
C GLN A 137 23.17 2.11 -3.53
N ARG A 138 23.68 1.19 -2.70
CA ARG A 138 24.76 0.29 -3.07
C ARG A 138 24.33 -0.92 -3.89
N TYR A 139 23.05 -0.98 -4.29
CA TYR A 139 22.48 -2.09 -5.04
C TYR A 139 22.53 -3.45 -4.31
N GLU A 140 22.51 -3.41 -2.98
CA GLU A 140 22.41 -4.63 -2.16
C GLU A 140 21.01 -5.27 -2.21
N CYS A 141 20.03 -4.55 -2.73
CA CYS A 141 18.69 -5.00 -3.07
C CYS A 141 18.41 -4.68 -4.53
N VAL A 142 18.11 -5.66 -5.33
CA VAL A 142 17.89 -5.53 -6.77
C VAL A 142 16.60 -6.24 -7.17
N VAL A 143 16.04 -5.82 -8.31
CA VAL A 143 14.94 -6.56 -8.93
C VAL A 143 15.51 -7.83 -9.55
N SER A 144 15.00 -8.99 -9.13
CA SER A 144 15.41 -10.30 -9.62
C SER A 144 14.40 -10.91 -10.60
N ASP A 145 13.13 -10.58 -10.42
CA ASP A 145 12.05 -11.11 -11.25
C ASP A 145 10.83 -10.18 -11.21
N TYR A 146 10.05 -10.09 -12.28
CA TYR A 146 8.86 -9.25 -12.31
C TYR A 146 7.90 -9.62 -13.44
N TRP A 147 6.64 -9.28 -13.22
CA TRP A 147 5.63 -9.20 -14.25
C TRP A 147 4.81 -7.93 -14.01
N LEU A 148 4.98 -6.95 -14.88
CA LEU A 148 4.36 -5.65 -14.75
C LEU A 148 3.55 -5.32 -16.00
N LYS A 149 2.39 -4.72 -15.79
CA LYS A 149 1.52 -4.23 -16.86
C LYS A 149 1.30 -2.74 -16.70
N ALA A 150 1.64 -1.98 -17.71
CA ALA A 150 1.37 -0.54 -17.73
C ALA A 150 -0.13 -0.26 -17.61
N ARG A 151 -0.47 0.71 -16.75
CA ARG A 151 -1.84 1.14 -16.44
C ARG A 151 -1.86 2.65 -16.29
N PRO A 152 -2.03 3.41 -17.37
CA PRO A 152 -2.19 4.87 -17.24
C PRO A 152 -3.45 5.18 -16.46
N ILE A 153 -3.38 6.15 -15.56
CA ILE A 153 -4.45 6.54 -14.65
C ILE A 153 -4.80 8.00 -14.89
N GLY A 154 -6.07 8.24 -15.20
CA GLY A 154 -6.63 9.59 -15.25
C GLY A 154 -7.13 10.01 -13.87
N LEU A 155 -6.57 11.07 -13.31
CA LEU A 155 -7.05 11.68 -12.07
C LEU A 155 -7.62 13.06 -12.36
N SER A 156 -8.82 13.33 -11.82
CA SER A 156 -9.44 14.65 -11.91
C SER A 156 -8.78 15.60 -10.91
N THR A 157 -8.32 16.73 -11.38
CA THR A 157 -7.67 17.77 -10.56
C THR A 157 -8.65 18.80 -9.97
N GLY A 158 -9.94 18.49 -9.91
CA GLY A 158 -10.97 19.35 -9.29
C GLY A 158 -11.47 20.50 -10.19
N ALA A 159 -10.71 20.93 -11.17
CA ALA A 159 -11.12 21.98 -12.14
C ALA A 159 -11.71 21.41 -13.44
N GLY A 160 -12.12 20.14 -13.44
CA GLY A 160 -12.63 19.45 -14.64
C GLY A 160 -11.54 18.95 -15.59
N ALA A 161 -10.28 19.28 -15.35
CA ALA A 161 -9.15 18.73 -16.10
C ALA A 161 -8.80 17.32 -15.57
N VAL A 162 -8.43 16.44 -16.49
CA VAL A 162 -7.95 15.10 -16.17
C VAL A 162 -6.46 15.05 -16.48
N SER A 163 -5.64 14.82 -15.45
CA SER A 163 -4.22 14.54 -15.64
C SER A 163 -4.02 13.04 -15.76
N VAL A 164 -3.27 12.61 -16.77
CA VAL A 164 -2.94 11.20 -16.99
C VAL A 164 -1.55 10.92 -16.44
N TYR A 165 -1.47 9.98 -15.52
CA TYR A 165 -0.23 9.54 -14.90
C TYR A 165 0.12 8.14 -15.40
N PRO A 166 1.38 7.88 -15.76
CA PRO A 166 1.85 6.53 -16.00
C PRO A 166 1.80 5.73 -14.69
N GLY A 167 1.22 4.56 -14.75
CA GLY A 167 1.14 3.64 -13.62
C GLY A 167 1.32 2.21 -14.09
N TRP A 168 1.43 1.28 -13.16
CA TRP A 168 1.60 -0.13 -13.43
C TRP A 168 0.99 -0.99 -12.32
N THR A 169 0.55 -2.19 -12.70
CA THR A 169 0.10 -3.26 -11.80
C THR A 169 0.93 -4.51 -12.05
N GLY A 170 0.87 -5.47 -11.15
CA GLY A 170 1.56 -6.76 -11.30
C GLY A 170 2.40 -7.10 -10.08
N TRP A 171 3.43 -7.89 -10.25
CA TRP A 171 4.28 -8.29 -9.15
C TRP A 171 5.77 -8.10 -9.47
N ILE A 172 6.56 -7.97 -8.43
CA ILE A 172 8.00 -7.82 -8.48
C ILE A 172 8.65 -8.60 -7.34
N THR A 173 9.79 -9.19 -7.61
CA THR A 173 10.65 -9.84 -6.62
C THR A 173 11.92 -9.04 -6.45
N TYR A 174 12.18 -8.64 -5.23
CA TYR A 174 13.43 -8.02 -4.81
C TYR A 174 14.32 -9.07 -4.19
N ALA A 175 15.49 -9.30 -4.77
CA ALA A 175 16.54 -10.13 -4.20
C ALA A 175 17.51 -9.26 -3.42
N CYS A 176 17.64 -9.56 -2.14
CA CYS A 176 18.48 -8.79 -1.23
C CYS A 176 19.76 -9.57 -0.93
N ARG A 177 20.89 -8.90 -1.03
CA ARG A 177 22.21 -9.50 -0.84
C ARG A 177 22.93 -8.80 0.31
N GLY A 178 23.91 -9.50 0.87
CA GLY A 178 24.75 -8.94 1.92
C GLY A 178 24.30 -9.24 3.36
N PRO A 179 25.22 -9.10 4.32
CA PRO A 179 25.03 -9.60 5.69
C PRO A 179 24.27 -8.65 6.62
N GLN A 180 23.70 -7.56 6.14
CA GLN A 180 23.08 -6.55 7.00
C GLN A 180 21.65 -6.95 7.43
N ALA A 181 21.57 -7.77 8.47
CA ALA A 181 20.31 -8.24 9.04
C ALA A 181 19.37 -7.08 9.45
N ALA A 182 19.90 -5.96 9.92
CA ALA A 182 19.12 -4.77 10.28
C ALA A 182 18.42 -4.15 9.07
N CYS A 183 19.12 -3.99 7.93
CA CYS A 183 18.52 -3.48 6.69
C CYS A 183 17.45 -4.42 6.15
N MET A 184 17.65 -5.73 6.23
CA MET A 184 16.65 -6.72 5.85
C MET A 184 15.42 -6.67 6.75
N SER A 185 15.59 -6.50 8.06
CA SER A 185 14.49 -6.35 8.99
C SER A 185 13.69 -5.08 8.71
N ALA A 186 14.38 -3.96 8.46
CA ALA A 186 13.76 -2.70 8.08
C ALA A 186 12.99 -2.82 6.76
N LEU A 187 13.58 -3.44 5.73
CA LEU A 187 12.92 -3.67 4.43
C LEU A 187 11.63 -4.47 4.58
N ARG A 188 11.67 -5.54 5.39
CA ARG A 188 10.49 -6.38 5.66
C ARG A 188 9.40 -5.63 6.42
N ALA A 189 9.78 -4.81 7.41
CA ALA A 189 8.83 -3.97 8.13
C ALA A 189 8.13 -2.99 7.18
N LEU A 190 8.87 -2.36 6.27
CA LEU A 190 8.31 -1.47 5.26
C LEU A 190 7.44 -2.22 4.25
N ALA A 191 7.80 -3.42 3.84
CA ALA A 191 6.97 -4.25 2.97
C ALA A 191 5.64 -4.61 3.63
N ARG A 192 5.64 -4.96 4.92
CA ARG A 192 4.42 -5.18 5.69
C ARG A 192 3.59 -3.89 5.80
N LEU A 193 4.23 -2.75 6.02
CA LEU A 193 3.54 -1.46 6.01
C LEU A 193 2.84 -1.21 4.67
N ALA A 194 3.47 -1.55 3.54
CA ALA A 194 2.91 -1.39 2.21
C ALA A 194 1.54 -2.09 2.05
N CYS A 195 1.32 -3.21 2.74
CA CYS A 195 0.03 -3.90 2.74
C CYS A 195 -1.10 -3.07 3.37
N PHE A 196 -0.79 -2.11 4.21
CA PHE A 196 -1.76 -1.23 4.86
C PHE A 196 -1.88 0.13 4.21
N THR A 197 -0.77 0.69 3.78
CA THR A 197 -0.70 2.07 3.28
C THR A 197 -0.67 2.17 1.76
N GLY A 198 -0.43 1.06 1.07
CA GLY A 198 -0.11 1.06 -0.35
C GLY A 198 1.31 1.59 -0.63
N VAL A 199 1.66 1.63 -1.91
CA VAL A 199 2.95 2.10 -2.44
C VAL A 199 2.72 3.22 -3.44
N GLY A 200 3.60 4.22 -3.45
CA GLY A 200 3.55 5.33 -4.39
C GLY A 200 2.60 6.46 -3.98
N ASN A 201 2.23 7.30 -4.93
CA ASN A 201 1.35 8.46 -4.74
C ASN A 201 -0.13 8.09 -4.88
N TYR A 202 -1.01 8.96 -4.36
CA TYR A 202 -2.47 8.84 -4.46
C TYR A 202 -3.06 7.57 -3.83
N THR A 203 -2.41 7.04 -2.80
CA THR A 203 -2.91 5.85 -2.10
C THR A 203 -4.22 6.11 -1.34
N GLU A 204 -4.50 7.36 -1.01
CA GLU A 204 -5.75 7.82 -0.40
C GLU A 204 -6.97 7.64 -1.32
N VAL A 205 -6.75 7.54 -2.63
CA VAL A 205 -7.82 7.25 -3.60
C VAL A 205 -7.77 5.79 -4.10
N GLY A 206 -7.04 4.92 -3.39
CA GLY A 206 -7.00 3.48 -3.65
C GLY A 206 -5.95 3.03 -4.67
N LEU A 207 -5.01 3.89 -5.05
CA LEU A 207 -3.86 3.48 -5.85
C LEU A 207 -2.79 2.80 -4.98
N GLY A 208 -1.96 1.97 -5.61
CA GLY A 208 -0.82 1.33 -4.95
C GLY A 208 -1.17 0.26 -3.91
N VAL A 209 -2.39 -0.28 -3.90
CA VAL A 209 -2.74 -1.38 -3.00
C VAL A 209 -1.80 -2.55 -3.24
N THR A 210 -1.17 -3.02 -2.19
CA THR A 210 -0.06 -3.96 -2.26
C THR A 210 -0.30 -5.14 -1.32
N GLU A 211 0.16 -6.31 -1.73
CA GLU A 211 0.22 -7.54 -0.93
C GLU A 211 1.63 -8.13 -0.99
N ILE A 212 2.02 -8.81 0.08
CA ILE A 212 3.22 -9.65 0.09
C ILE A 212 2.83 -11.05 -0.37
N VAL A 213 3.58 -11.61 -1.32
CA VAL A 213 3.35 -12.96 -1.82
C VAL A 213 4.32 -13.92 -1.14
N GLY A 214 3.78 -14.92 -0.45
CA GLY A 214 4.56 -15.92 0.30
C GLY A 214 4.22 -15.93 1.80
N ASN A 215 4.86 -16.82 2.55
CA ASN A 215 4.70 -16.92 4.00
C ASN A 215 5.61 -15.87 4.68
N TRP A 216 5.02 -14.82 5.20
CA TRP A 216 5.72 -13.69 5.83
C TRP A 216 5.25 -13.46 7.27
#